data_4cba6c56880ab69981aac40129271601
#
_entry.id   4cba6c56880ab69981aac40129271601
#
_cell.length_a   1.000
_cell.length_b   1.000
_cell.length_c   1.000
_cell.angle_alpha   90.00
_cell.angle_beta   90.00
_cell.angle_gamma   90.00
#
_symmetry.space_group_name_H-M   'P 1'
#
loop_
_entity.id
_entity.type
_entity.pdbx_description
1 polymer ?
#
loop_
_entity_poly.entity_id
_entity_poly.type
_entity_poly.pdbx_seq_one_letter_code
_entity_poly.pdbx_strand_id
1 'polypeptide(L)'
;MVQIDYTRNTGFSDQALSLLKDYYCLPNEDPQEAFAKAAIAYREGDDAFAQLIYDYASKRRFMFSSPVLSHAPAKGEKSKGLPISCFLTYLEDTLESLIEHNAEVAWLSVKGGGVGGHWS
;
A
#
# COMPACT_ATOMS: atom_id res chain seq x y z
N MET A 1 -3.25 -2.28 21.18
CA MET A 1 -2.16 -1.46 20.57
C MET A 1 -1.07 -2.40 20.11
N VAL A 2 -0.55 -2.27 18.88
CA VAL A 2 0.53 -3.12 18.33
C VAL A 2 1.83 -2.88 19.07
N GLN A 3 2.49 -3.94 19.51
CA GLN A 3 3.82 -3.90 20.13
C GLN A 3 4.88 -3.95 19.03
N ILE A 4 5.73 -2.93 18.97
CA ILE A 4 6.76 -2.78 17.93
C ILE A 4 8.09 -3.32 18.46
N ASP A 5 8.76 -4.13 17.64
CA ASP A 5 10.09 -4.66 17.90
C ASP A 5 11.10 -4.09 16.91
N TYR A 6 11.77 -3.03 17.29
CA TYR A 6 12.75 -2.32 16.44
C TYR A 6 13.99 -3.17 16.10
N THR A 7 14.27 -4.22 16.89
CA THR A 7 15.41 -5.11 16.61
C THR A 7 15.26 -5.86 15.29
N ARG A 8 14.03 -5.99 14.80
CA ARG A 8 13.72 -6.65 13.52
C ARG A 8 14.27 -5.90 12.30
N ASN A 9 14.67 -4.65 12.45
CA ASN A 9 15.38 -3.91 11.41
C ASN A 9 16.69 -4.59 11.00
N THR A 10 17.36 -5.29 11.91
CA THR A 10 18.59 -6.04 11.60
C THR A 10 18.41 -7.16 10.58
N GLY A 11 17.18 -7.59 10.35
CA GLY A 11 16.83 -8.58 9.34
C GLY A 11 16.75 -8.04 7.90
N PHE A 12 16.78 -6.71 7.73
CA PHE A 12 16.76 -6.05 6.42
C PHE A 12 18.17 -5.62 6.03
N SER A 13 18.48 -5.63 4.72
CA SER A 13 19.71 -5.04 4.21
C SER A 13 19.68 -3.51 4.34
N ASP A 14 20.85 -2.87 4.36
CA ASP A 14 20.95 -1.41 4.39
C ASP A 14 20.22 -0.77 3.21
N GLN A 15 20.30 -1.38 2.03
CA GLN A 15 19.60 -0.93 0.84
C GLN A 15 18.07 -1.00 1.03
N ALA A 16 17.56 -2.08 1.62
CA ALA A 16 16.12 -2.23 1.89
C ALA A 16 15.63 -1.21 2.92
N LEU A 17 16.41 -0.94 3.97
CA LEU A 17 16.09 0.08 4.97
C LEU A 17 16.09 1.48 4.37
N SER A 18 17.06 1.80 3.50
CA SER A 18 17.10 3.07 2.78
C SER A 18 15.86 3.24 1.90
N LEU A 19 15.52 2.21 1.12
CA LEU A 19 14.33 2.23 0.26
C LEU A 19 13.04 2.45 1.08
N LEU A 20 12.89 1.76 2.20
CA LEU A 20 11.73 1.92 3.08
C LEU A 20 11.64 3.35 3.62
N LYS A 21 12.75 3.92 4.07
CA LYS A 21 12.79 5.29 4.61
C LYS A 21 12.50 6.34 3.53
N ASP A 22 13.04 6.17 2.33
CA ASP A 22 12.94 7.17 1.26
C ASP A 22 11.55 7.23 0.62
N TYR A 23 10.85 6.09 0.54
CA TYR A 23 9.61 5.99 -0.26
C TYR A 23 8.36 5.64 0.54
N TYR A 24 8.49 5.01 1.71
CA TYR A 24 7.34 4.44 2.43
C TYR A 24 7.10 5.00 3.82
N CYS A 25 8.16 5.49 4.48
CA CYS A 25 8.07 6.08 5.80
C CYS A 25 7.72 7.57 5.73
N LEU A 26 7.07 8.06 6.77
CA LEU A 26 6.95 9.49 7.01
C LEU A 26 8.32 10.06 7.45
N PRO A 27 8.54 11.39 7.36
CA PRO A 27 9.75 12.00 7.91
C PRO A 27 9.97 11.58 9.37
N ASN A 28 11.15 11.04 9.67
CA ASN A 28 11.54 10.52 10.98
C ASN A 28 10.80 9.27 11.47
N GLU A 29 10.03 8.61 10.62
CA GLU A 29 9.37 7.33 10.94
C GLU A 29 10.35 6.17 10.75
N ASP A 30 10.38 5.24 11.73
CA ASP A 30 11.13 3.99 11.57
C ASP A 30 10.36 3.00 10.68
N PRO A 31 11.05 2.15 9.87
CA PRO A 31 10.39 1.12 9.07
C PRO A 31 9.44 0.21 9.87
N GLN A 32 9.77 -0.12 11.11
CA GLN A 32 8.90 -0.91 11.97
C GLN A 32 7.61 -0.17 12.35
N GLU A 33 7.69 1.15 12.51
CA GLU A 33 6.52 2.00 12.75
C GLU A 33 5.61 2.07 11.52
N ALA A 34 6.20 2.12 10.31
CA ALA A 34 5.45 2.07 9.07
C ALA A 34 4.70 0.74 8.91
N PHE A 35 5.31 -0.40 9.24
CA PHE A 35 4.63 -1.69 9.24
C PHE A 35 3.50 -1.76 10.27
N ALA A 36 3.72 -1.25 11.47
CA ALA A 36 2.69 -1.20 12.51
C ALA A 36 1.52 -0.29 12.11
N LYS A 37 1.81 0.87 11.53
CA LYS A 37 0.82 1.80 10.99
C LYS A 37 -0.07 1.14 9.93
N ALA A 38 0.54 0.44 8.95
CA ALA A 38 -0.20 -0.29 7.94
C ALA A 38 -1.07 -1.40 8.54
N ALA A 39 -0.53 -2.18 9.48
CA ALA A 39 -1.29 -3.22 10.16
C ALA A 39 -2.50 -2.66 10.93
N ILE A 40 -2.33 -1.52 11.61
CA ILE A 40 -3.40 -0.85 12.36
C ILE A 40 -4.46 -0.27 11.40
N ALA A 41 -4.05 0.29 10.28
CA ALA A 41 -4.97 0.91 9.32
C ALA A 41 -5.98 -0.07 8.74
N TYR A 42 -5.57 -1.32 8.52
CA TYR A 42 -6.38 -2.34 7.83
C TYR A 42 -6.83 -3.49 8.74
N ARG A 43 -6.82 -3.30 10.06
CA ARG A 43 -7.18 -4.34 11.04
C ARG A 43 -8.68 -4.59 11.22
N GLU A 44 -9.55 -3.76 10.62
CA GLU A 44 -11.01 -3.84 10.79
C GLU A 44 -11.49 -3.83 12.27
N GLY A 45 -10.74 -3.15 13.14
CA GLY A 45 -11.05 -3.05 14.59
C GLY A 45 -10.45 -4.17 15.44
N ASP A 46 -9.82 -5.19 14.86
CA ASP A 46 -9.20 -6.30 15.59
C ASP A 46 -7.73 -6.03 15.89
N ASP A 47 -7.43 -5.73 17.15
CA ASP A 47 -6.05 -5.46 17.61
C ASP A 47 -5.15 -6.71 17.61
N ALA A 48 -5.73 -7.90 17.81
CA ALA A 48 -4.97 -9.15 17.73
C ALA A 48 -4.56 -9.44 16.28
N PHE A 49 -5.46 -9.18 15.34
CA PHE A 49 -5.18 -9.29 13.90
C PHE A 49 -4.13 -8.27 13.45
N ALA A 50 -4.18 -7.02 13.96
CA ALA A 50 -3.15 -6.03 13.70
C ALA A 50 -1.76 -6.49 14.16
N GLN A 51 -1.67 -7.09 15.36
CA GLN A 51 -0.40 -7.63 15.85
C GLN A 51 0.11 -8.78 14.99
N LEU A 52 -0.78 -9.66 14.56
CA LEU A 52 -0.43 -10.78 13.67
C LEU A 52 0.12 -10.30 12.32
N ILE A 53 -0.56 -9.33 11.69
CA ILE A 53 -0.11 -8.71 10.42
C ILE A 53 1.27 -8.08 10.62
N TYR A 54 1.46 -7.27 11.67
CA TYR A 54 2.73 -6.64 11.97
C TYR A 54 3.83 -7.68 12.16
N ASP A 55 3.59 -8.70 12.95
CA ASP A 55 4.56 -9.75 13.24
C ASP A 55 5.01 -10.49 11.97
N TYR A 56 4.09 -10.77 11.08
CA TYR A 56 4.42 -11.46 9.84
C TYR A 56 5.18 -10.57 8.85
N ALA A 57 4.77 -9.32 8.70
CA ALA A 57 5.44 -8.35 7.84
C ALA A 57 6.85 -8.04 8.35
N SER A 58 6.99 -7.71 9.62
CA SER A 58 8.27 -7.36 10.25
C SER A 58 9.26 -8.54 10.30
N LYS A 59 8.75 -9.78 10.35
CA LYS A 59 9.54 -11.02 10.22
C LYS A 59 9.75 -11.45 8.76
N ARG A 60 9.36 -10.63 7.79
CA ARG A 60 9.53 -10.88 6.34
C ARG A 60 8.84 -12.15 5.84
N ARG A 61 7.74 -12.55 6.47
CA ARG A 61 6.93 -13.69 6.03
C ARG A 61 5.99 -13.33 4.88
N PHE A 62 5.65 -12.06 4.73
CA PHE A 62 5.03 -11.45 3.57
C PHE A 62 5.45 -9.99 3.45
N MET A 63 5.14 -9.36 2.33
CA MET A 63 5.33 -7.92 2.13
C MET A 63 3.99 -7.25 1.84
N PHE A 64 3.80 -6.05 2.40
CA PHE A 64 2.71 -5.18 1.97
C PHE A 64 2.93 -4.74 0.53
N SER A 65 1.85 -4.59 -0.23
CA SER A 65 1.93 -3.86 -1.48
C SER A 65 2.30 -2.39 -1.21
N SER A 66 2.99 -1.78 -2.16
CA SER A 66 3.45 -0.39 -2.02
C SER A 66 2.35 0.57 -1.57
N PRO A 67 1.14 0.59 -2.17
CA PRO A 67 0.10 1.53 -1.74
C PRO A 67 -0.49 1.22 -0.37
N VAL A 68 -0.51 -0.03 0.06
CA VAL A 68 -0.93 -0.39 1.43
C VAL A 68 0.02 0.21 2.45
N LEU A 69 1.32 0.15 2.20
CA LEU A 69 2.32 0.68 3.13
C LEU A 69 2.41 2.21 3.07
N SER A 70 2.44 2.80 1.86
CA SER A 70 2.66 4.24 1.67
C SER A 70 1.42 5.09 1.97
N HIS A 71 0.21 4.55 1.76
CA HIS A 71 -1.05 5.28 1.97
C HIS A 71 -1.69 5.01 3.33
N ALA A 72 -1.11 4.14 4.16
CA ALA A 72 -1.63 3.90 5.50
C ALA A 72 -1.65 5.21 6.30
N PRO A 73 -2.82 5.61 6.86
CA PRO A 73 -2.94 6.83 7.62
C PRO A 73 -2.25 6.70 8.97
N ALA A 74 -1.68 7.79 9.46
CA ALA A 74 -1.34 7.89 10.86
C ALA A 74 -2.61 7.90 11.73
N LYS A 75 -2.47 7.63 13.03
CA LYS A 75 -3.61 7.57 13.95
C LYS A 75 -4.41 8.88 13.92
N GLY A 76 -5.67 8.79 13.52
CA GLY A 76 -6.58 9.94 13.44
C GLY A 76 -6.53 10.71 12.12
N GLU A 77 -5.67 10.34 11.19
CA GLU A 77 -5.60 10.93 9.86
C GLU A 77 -6.40 10.14 8.83
N LYS A 78 -6.72 10.78 7.72
CA LYS A 78 -7.33 10.13 6.56
C LYS A 78 -6.25 9.53 5.68
N SER A 79 -6.55 8.40 5.04
CA SER A 79 -5.66 7.80 4.03
C SER A 79 -5.35 8.80 2.91
N LYS A 80 -4.08 8.83 2.47
CA LYS A 80 -3.62 9.68 1.37
C LYS A 80 -4.05 9.17 -0.01
N GLY A 81 -4.50 7.94 -0.12
CA GLY A 81 -4.91 7.31 -1.36
C GLY A 81 -5.52 5.93 -1.12
N LEU A 82 -5.86 5.25 -2.22
CA LEU A 82 -6.37 3.88 -2.17
C LEU A 82 -5.22 2.89 -1.87
N PRO A 83 -5.49 1.78 -1.17
CA PRO A 83 -4.50 0.74 -0.89
C PRO A 83 -4.26 -0.20 -2.08
N ILE A 84 -4.52 0.27 -3.29
CA ILE A 84 -4.39 -0.47 -4.55
C ILE A 84 -3.63 0.36 -5.57
N SER A 85 -2.94 -0.31 -6.48
CA SER A 85 -2.13 0.34 -7.54
C SER A 85 -2.41 -0.20 -8.94
N CYS A 86 -3.33 -1.17 -9.07
CA CYS A 86 -3.63 -1.79 -10.35
C CYS A 86 -5.14 -1.78 -10.59
N PHE A 87 -5.51 -1.41 -11.80
CA PHE A 87 -6.88 -1.34 -12.25
C PHE A 87 -7.01 -2.09 -13.57
N LEU A 88 -8.13 -2.76 -13.77
CA LEU A 88 -8.47 -3.42 -15.03
C LEU A 88 -9.74 -2.79 -15.57
N THR A 89 -9.73 -2.51 -16.87
CA THR A 89 -10.89 -2.03 -17.60
C THR A 89 -11.22 -2.99 -18.73
N TYR A 90 -12.45 -3.01 -19.13
CA TYR A 90 -12.95 -3.81 -20.25
C TYR A 90 -13.43 -2.88 -21.37
N LEU A 91 -13.09 -3.21 -22.62
CA LEU A 91 -13.55 -2.48 -23.82
C LEU A 91 -14.43 -3.38 -24.66
N GLU A 92 -15.58 -2.87 -25.01
CA GLU A 92 -16.39 -3.43 -26.09
C GLU A 92 -15.91 -2.86 -27.43
N ASP A 93 -16.17 -3.59 -28.51
CA ASP A 93 -15.81 -3.17 -29.87
C ASP A 93 -16.81 -2.12 -30.40
N THR A 94 -16.90 -1.00 -29.70
CA THR A 94 -17.74 0.16 -30.04
C THR A 94 -16.94 1.45 -29.87
N LEU A 95 -17.29 2.48 -30.65
CA LEU A 95 -16.64 3.77 -30.55
C LEU A 95 -16.85 4.42 -29.18
N GLU A 96 -18.05 4.29 -28.64
CA GLU A 96 -18.41 4.79 -27.31
C GLU A 96 -17.52 4.18 -26.24
N SER A 97 -17.36 2.85 -26.24
CA SER A 97 -16.53 2.14 -25.27
C SER A 97 -15.05 2.54 -25.38
N LEU A 98 -14.54 2.76 -26.57
CA LEU A 98 -13.18 3.27 -26.80
C LEU A 98 -12.96 4.65 -26.18
N ILE A 99 -13.93 5.55 -26.36
CA ILE A 99 -13.87 6.92 -25.80
C ILE A 99 -13.93 6.89 -24.28
N GLU A 100 -14.87 6.10 -23.73
CA GLU A 100 -15.01 5.93 -22.28
C GLU A 100 -13.76 5.33 -21.66
N HIS A 101 -13.18 4.31 -22.29
CA HIS A 101 -11.93 3.70 -21.83
C HIS A 101 -10.79 4.72 -21.73
N ASN A 102 -10.61 5.59 -22.73
CA ASN A 102 -9.59 6.63 -22.66
C ASN A 102 -9.79 7.56 -21.45
N ALA A 103 -11.02 7.92 -21.16
CA ALA A 103 -11.35 8.72 -19.98
C ALA A 103 -11.06 7.96 -18.67
N GLU A 104 -11.44 6.69 -18.58
CA GLU A 104 -11.15 5.83 -17.41
C GLU A 104 -9.65 5.69 -17.18
N VAL A 105 -8.87 5.40 -18.22
CA VAL A 105 -7.39 5.30 -18.11
C VAL A 105 -6.79 6.60 -17.60
N ALA A 106 -7.25 7.74 -18.12
CA ALA A 106 -6.77 9.04 -17.66
C ALA A 106 -7.07 9.28 -16.18
N TRP A 107 -8.30 9.03 -15.73
CA TRP A 107 -8.70 9.20 -14.35
C TRP A 107 -7.98 8.25 -13.37
N LEU A 108 -7.85 6.98 -13.74
CA LEU A 108 -7.17 5.98 -12.93
C LEU A 108 -5.66 6.25 -12.83
N SER A 109 -5.04 6.70 -13.93
CA SER A 109 -3.63 7.09 -13.95
C SER A 109 -3.34 8.30 -13.06
N VAL A 110 -4.22 9.29 -13.04
CA VAL A 110 -4.12 10.45 -12.12
C VAL A 110 -4.19 10.00 -10.66
N LYS A 111 -4.89 8.91 -10.35
CA LYS A 111 -4.92 8.32 -8.99
C LYS A 111 -3.67 7.52 -8.64
N GLY A 112 -2.70 7.43 -9.53
CA GLY A 112 -1.42 6.75 -9.29
C GLY A 112 -1.45 5.24 -9.50
N GLY A 113 -2.43 4.73 -10.23
CA GLY A 113 -2.55 3.30 -10.54
C GLY A 113 -2.06 2.93 -11.94
N GLY A 114 -1.54 1.70 -12.09
CA GLY A 114 -1.36 1.07 -13.39
C GLY A 114 -2.72 0.60 -13.94
N VAL A 115 -2.97 0.83 -15.22
CA VAL A 115 -4.24 0.44 -15.86
C VAL A 115 -3.97 -0.55 -16.99
N GLY A 116 -4.62 -1.71 -16.90
CA GLY A 116 -4.67 -2.69 -17.99
C GLY A 116 -6.06 -2.72 -18.62
N GLY A 117 -6.11 -2.71 -19.95
CA GLY A 117 -7.36 -2.85 -20.70
C GLY A 117 -7.43 -4.21 -21.40
N HIS A 118 -8.61 -4.84 -21.37
CA HIS A 118 -8.93 -6.01 -22.18
C HIS A 118 -9.94 -5.62 -23.25
N TRP A 119 -9.58 -5.91 -24.50
CA TRP A 119 -10.38 -5.66 -25.68
C TRP A 119 -10.91 -6.98 -26.24
N SER A 120 -12.22 -7.08 -26.40
CA SER A 120 -12.84 -8.22 -27.06
C SER A 120 -13.91 -7.79 -28.05
#